data_8045bb0eba44068bc5d47d90f5f6e22e
#
_entry.id   8045bb0eba44068bc5d47d90f5f6e22e
#
_cell.length_a   1.000
_cell.length_b   1.000
_cell.length_c   1.000
_cell.angle_alpha   90.00
_cell.angle_beta   90.00
_cell.angle_gamma   90.00
#
_symmetry.space_group_name_H-M   'P 1'
#
loop_
_entity.id
_entity.type
_entity.pdbx_description
1 polymer ?
#
loop_
_entity_poly.entity_id
_entity_poly.type
_entity_poly.pdbx_seq_one_letter_code
_entity_poly.pdbx_strand_id
1 'polypeptide(L)'
;MKMIRVVGFAASAAALFAVSPATAHAQAKLDDPTIVAIFDAANTWDIQTGELAAKNGSTKEIRDFGAMLARDHKNVRQQGRDLAKKLGVTPTPPKDFAMAKDHDAAVKSLRAASSKAFDRAFLEHEVAFHKAVLDAVTKTLLPALKNQEARALVTKVAPAFQAHMVAAQNLLDKQIAAR
;
A
#
# COMPACT_ATOMS: atom_id res chain seq x y z
N MET A 1 13.18 75.17 -33.80
CA MET A 1 12.81 73.76 -33.56
C MET A 1 13.72 73.21 -32.49
N LYS A 2 13.19 73.01 -31.25
CA LYS A 2 13.96 72.50 -30.08
C LYS A 2 13.70 70.98 -29.94
N MET A 3 14.73 70.14 -30.08
CA MET A 3 14.68 68.76 -29.82
C MET A 3 14.83 68.51 -28.31
N ILE A 4 13.82 67.89 -27.69
CA ILE A 4 13.84 67.42 -26.30
C ILE A 4 14.31 65.98 -26.32
N ARG A 5 15.48 65.72 -25.70
CA ARG A 5 15.94 64.34 -25.39
C ARG A 5 15.30 63.87 -24.12
N VAL A 6 14.53 62.76 -24.23
CA VAL A 6 14.01 62.04 -23.07
C VAL A 6 15.03 60.95 -22.71
N VAL A 7 15.60 61.08 -21.53
CA VAL A 7 16.50 60.04 -20.95
C VAL A 7 15.62 59.04 -20.20
N GLY A 8 15.55 57.82 -20.73
CA GLY A 8 14.86 56.71 -20.08
C GLY A 8 15.74 56.09 -18.99
N PHE A 9 15.26 56.13 -17.77
CA PHE A 9 15.84 55.38 -16.65
C PHE A 9 15.29 53.94 -16.70
N ALA A 10 16.16 52.98 -17.00
CA ALA A 10 15.85 51.56 -16.88
C ALA A 10 16.11 51.11 -15.44
N ALA A 11 15.03 50.91 -14.68
CA ALA A 11 15.09 50.31 -13.35
C ALA A 11 15.14 48.81 -13.49
N SER A 12 16.33 48.21 -13.28
CA SER A 12 16.49 46.74 -13.19
C SER A 12 15.98 46.27 -11.83
N ALA A 13 14.80 45.65 -11.82
CA ALA A 13 14.30 44.92 -10.66
C ALA A 13 14.98 43.56 -10.57
N ALA A 14 15.95 43.43 -9.66
CA ALA A 14 16.53 42.12 -9.31
C ALA A 14 15.51 41.33 -8.46
N ALA A 15 14.84 40.36 -9.08
CA ALA A 15 13.99 39.42 -8.38
C ALA A 15 14.88 38.44 -7.59
N LEU A 16 14.97 38.64 -6.27
CA LEU A 16 15.53 37.67 -5.33
C LEU A 16 14.57 36.48 -5.26
N PHE A 17 14.90 35.38 -5.95
CA PHE A 17 14.27 34.11 -5.73
C PHE A 17 14.68 33.59 -4.35
N ALA A 18 13.80 33.78 -3.36
CA ALA A 18 13.90 33.09 -2.08
C ALA A 18 13.68 31.60 -2.32
N VAL A 19 14.79 30.85 -2.37
CA VAL A 19 14.74 29.38 -2.33
C VAL A 19 14.29 29.03 -0.91
N SER A 20 13.00 28.76 -0.76
CA SER A 20 12.48 28.16 0.49
C SER A 20 13.18 26.81 0.67
N PRO A 21 13.79 26.52 1.85
CA PRO A 21 14.32 25.21 2.12
C PRO A 21 13.13 24.24 2.05
N ALA A 22 13.17 23.31 1.07
CA ALA A 22 12.29 22.18 1.07
C ALA A 22 12.45 21.49 2.43
N THR A 23 11.40 21.52 3.25
CA THR A 23 11.35 20.74 4.49
C THR A 23 11.53 19.30 4.09
N ALA A 24 12.74 18.77 4.30
CA ALA A 24 13.00 17.34 4.20
C ALA A 24 12.03 16.68 5.20
N HIS A 25 10.96 16.12 4.70
CA HIS A 25 10.11 15.24 5.50
C HIS A 25 11.05 14.15 5.97
N ALA A 26 11.34 14.13 7.27
CA ALA A 26 12.14 13.09 7.88
C ALA A 26 11.48 11.77 7.53
N GLN A 27 12.09 11.05 6.60
CA GLN A 27 11.61 9.73 6.18
C GLN A 27 11.54 8.88 7.44
N ALA A 28 10.33 8.42 7.79
CA ALA A 28 10.11 7.67 9.01
C ALA A 28 11.17 6.57 9.08
N LYS A 29 11.90 6.52 10.21
CA LYS A 29 12.98 5.56 10.40
C LYS A 29 12.40 4.16 10.28
N LEU A 30 12.77 3.44 9.22
CA LEU A 30 12.37 2.05 9.01
C LEU A 30 13.27 1.16 9.86
N ASP A 31 12.91 0.98 11.11
CA ASP A 31 13.49 -0.01 12.01
C ASP A 31 12.61 -1.27 12.09
N ASP A 32 13.14 -2.32 12.69
CA ASP A 32 12.42 -3.60 12.77
C ASP A 32 11.04 -3.48 13.44
N PRO A 33 10.83 -2.71 14.54
CA PRO A 33 9.50 -2.48 15.11
C PRO A 33 8.51 -1.84 14.14
N THR A 34 8.96 -0.86 13.36
CA THR A 34 8.14 -0.19 12.35
C THR A 34 7.79 -1.15 11.21
N ILE A 35 8.75 -1.93 10.74
CA ILE A 35 8.52 -2.91 9.65
C ILE A 35 7.56 -4.00 10.10
N VAL A 36 7.69 -4.50 11.33
CA VAL A 36 6.75 -5.48 11.90
C VAL A 36 5.33 -4.91 12.00
N ALA A 37 5.18 -3.64 12.36
CA ALA A 37 3.87 -2.98 12.38
C ALA A 37 3.27 -2.82 10.98
N ILE A 38 4.07 -2.45 9.99
CA ILE A 38 3.65 -2.38 8.57
C ILE A 38 3.18 -3.75 8.08
N PHE A 39 3.94 -4.80 8.40
CA PHE A 39 3.61 -6.18 8.05
C PHE A 39 2.28 -6.63 8.68
N ASP A 40 2.05 -6.36 9.97
CA ASP A 40 0.79 -6.67 10.66
C ASP A 40 -0.40 -5.91 10.05
N ALA A 41 -0.21 -4.61 9.75
CA ALA A 41 -1.23 -3.76 9.13
C ALA A 41 -1.61 -4.27 7.74
N ALA A 42 -0.65 -4.53 6.85
CA ALA A 42 -0.91 -5.03 5.51
C ALA A 42 -1.72 -6.34 5.53
N ASN A 43 -1.31 -7.31 6.37
CA ASN A 43 -2.07 -8.54 6.51
C ASN A 43 -3.47 -8.32 7.10
N THR A 44 -3.64 -7.35 8.00
CA THR A 44 -4.96 -7.00 8.56
C THR A 44 -5.89 -6.44 7.49
N TRP A 45 -5.37 -5.64 6.57
CA TRP A 45 -6.13 -5.05 5.47
C TRP A 45 -6.59 -6.10 4.46
N ASP A 46 -5.73 -7.03 4.07
CA ASP A 46 -6.12 -8.15 3.21
C ASP A 46 -7.15 -9.07 3.86
N ILE A 47 -7.08 -9.27 5.17
CA ILE A 47 -8.14 -10.00 5.90
C ILE A 47 -9.47 -9.27 5.76
N GLN A 48 -9.51 -7.95 5.91
CA GLN A 48 -10.75 -7.17 5.82
C GLN A 48 -11.36 -7.21 4.42
N THR A 49 -10.57 -7.00 3.39
CA THR A 49 -11.05 -7.03 2.00
C THR A 49 -11.46 -8.44 1.57
N GLY A 50 -10.69 -9.45 1.96
CA GLY A 50 -11.01 -10.84 1.73
C GLY A 50 -12.32 -11.28 2.41
N GLU A 51 -12.58 -10.87 3.68
CA GLU A 51 -13.83 -11.12 4.38
C GLU A 51 -15.02 -10.40 3.72
N LEU A 52 -14.82 -9.18 3.22
CA LEU A 52 -15.84 -8.48 2.44
C LEU A 52 -16.18 -9.24 1.15
N ALA A 53 -15.18 -9.75 0.44
CA ALA A 53 -15.38 -10.51 -0.78
C ALA A 53 -16.02 -11.88 -0.51
N ALA A 54 -15.61 -12.57 0.54
CA ALA A 54 -16.24 -13.83 0.94
C ALA A 54 -17.74 -13.67 1.23
N LYS A 55 -18.15 -12.51 1.74
CA LYS A 55 -19.55 -12.19 2.06
C LYS A 55 -20.33 -11.65 0.87
N ASN A 56 -19.75 -10.73 0.10
CA ASN A 56 -20.47 -9.89 -0.86
C ASN A 56 -20.17 -10.23 -2.33
N GLY A 57 -19.18 -11.10 -2.61
CA GLY A 57 -18.82 -11.50 -3.96
C GLY A 57 -20.03 -12.08 -4.72
N SER A 58 -20.27 -11.61 -5.94
CA SER A 58 -21.44 -12.02 -6.71
C SER A 58 -21.38 -13.47 -7.18
N THR A 59 -20.18 -13.97 -7.43
CA THR A 59 -19.95 -15.37 -7.86
C THR A 59 -19.32 -16.21 -6.75
N LYS A 60 -19.48 -17.52 -6.83
CA LYS A 60 -18.79 -18.44 -5.90
C LYS A 60 -17.27 -18.29 -5.98
N GLU A 61 -16.74 -18.10 -7.19
CA GLU A 61 -15.29 -17.96 -7.44
C GLU A 61 -14.72 -16.75 -6.71
N ILE A 62 -15.40 -15.60 -6.72
CA ILE A 62 -14.99 -14.40 -5.97
C ILE A 62 -15.09 -14.61 -4.47
N ARG A 63 -16.16 -15.24 -3.99
CA ARG A 63 -16.29 -15.53 -2.54
C ARG A 63 -15.23 -16.49 -2.05
N ASP A 64 -14.92 -17.53 -2.82
CA ASP A 64 -13.88 -18.51 -2.48
C ASP A 64 -12.48 -17.86 -2.47
N PHE A 65 -12.21 -16.99 -3.44
CA PHE A 65 -10.96 -16.21 -3.48
C PHE A 65 -10.83 -15.30 -2.26
N GLY A 66 -11.88 -14.56 -1.91
CA GLY A 66 -11.89 -13.72 -0.71
C GLY A 66 -11.69 -14.52 0.58
N ALA A 67 -12.35 -15.68 0.72
CA ALA A 67 -12.17 -16.57 1.87
C ALA A 67 -10.74 -17.13 1.96
N MET A 68 -10.13 -17.46 0.82
CA MET A 68 -8.74 -17.90 0.74
C MET A 68 -7.78 -16.80 1.20
N LEU A 69 -7.92 -15.56 0.68
CA LEU A 69 -7.11 -14.43 1.10
C LEU A 69 -7.21 -14.20 2.62
N ALA A 70 -8.42 -14.11 3.16
CA ALA A 70 -8.62 -13.89 4.58
C ALA A 70 -7.95 -14.98 5.44
N ARG A 71 -8.04 -16.24 5.05
CA ARG A 71 -7.41 -17.37 5.75
C ARG A 71 -5.88 -17.27 5.70
N ASP A 72 -5.32 -17.05 4.51
CA ASP A 72 -3.89 -17.07 4.28
C ASP A 72 -3.22 -15.88 5.01
N HIS A 73 -3.80 -14.68 4.92
CA HIS A 73 -3.31 -13.51 5.62
C HIS A 73 -3.49 -13.59 7.15
N LYS A 74 -4.53 -14.25 7.67
CA LYS A 74 -4.64 -14.57 9.11
C LYS A 74 -3.46 -15.41 9.59
N ASN A 75 -3.10 -16.44 8.83
CA ASN A 75 -1.97 -17.31 9.16
C ASN A 75 -0.63 -16.57 9.11
N VAL A 76 -0.41 -15.76 8.07
CA VAL A 76 0.81 -14.96 7.93
C VAL A 76 0.92 -13.90 9.03
N ARG A 77 -0.17 -13.19 9.33
CA ARG A 77 -0.22 -12.23 10.43
C ARG A 77 0.10 -12.87 11.77
N GLN A 78 -0.43 -14.06 12.04
CA GLN A 78 -0.15 -14.77 13.28
C GLN A 78 1.34 -15.13 13.40
N GLN A 79 1.96 -15.64 12.33
CA GLN A 79 3.41 -15.91 12.31
C GLN A 79 4.23 -14.64 12.61
N GLY A 80 3.85 -13.49 12.06
CA GLY A 80 4.49 -12.20 12.34
C GLY A 80 4.37 -11.78 13.80
N ARG A 81 3.19 -11.94 14.40
CA ARG A 81 2.92 -11.62 15.81
C ARG A 81 3.68 -12.54 16.76
N ASP A 82 3.72 -13.83 16.47
CA ASP A 82 4.47 -14.81 17.26
C ASP A 82 5.97 -14.52 17.23
N LEU A 83 6.48 -14.15 16.06
CA LEU A 83 7.86 -13.74 15.91
C LEU A 83 8.15 -12.44 16.68
N ALA A 84 7.31 -11.42 16.56
CA ALA A 84 7.47 -10.18 17.32
C ALA A 84 7.50 -10.44 18.85
N LYS A 85 6.61 -11.28 19.34
CA LYS A 85 6.59 -11.71 20.74
C LYS A 85 7.88 -12.44 21.14
N LYS A 86 8.33 -13.41 20.32
CA LYS A 86 9.59 -14.15 20.54
C LYS A 86 10.80 -13.21 20.65
N LEU A 87 10.84 -12.20 19.80
CA LEU A 87 11.95 -11.25 19.72
C LEU A 87 11.84 -10.09 20.74
N GLY A 88 10.76 -10.01 21.51
CA GLY A 88 10.49 -8.89 22.42
C GLY A 88 10.32 -7.56 21.71
N VAL A 89 9.90 -7.58 20.42
CA VAL A 89 9.68 -6.39 19.60
C VAL A 89 8.24 -5.91 19.77
N THR A 90 8.08 -4.64 20.14
CA THR A 90 6.76 -3.98 20.18
C THR A 90 6.54 -3.28 18.83
N PRO A 91 5.54 -3.70 18.04
CA PRO A 91 5.21 -3.05 16.78
C PRO A 91 4.90 -1.57 16.96
N THR A 92 5.54 -0.71 16.19
CA THR A 92 5.39 0.74 16.25
C THR A 92 4.96 1.28 14.89
N PRO A 93 3.65 1.50 14.65
CA PRO A 93 3.17 2.00 13.36
C PRO A 93 3.77 3.37 13.02
N PRO A 94 4.08 3.64 11.73
CA PRO A 94 4.51 4.96 11.29
C PRO A 94 3.40 5.99 11.52
N LYS A 95 3.77 7.22 11.95
CA LYS A 95 2.81 8.29 12.27
C LYS A 95 1.92 8.69 11.10
N ASP A 96 2.50 8.74 9.90
CA ASP A 96 1.80 9.16 8.66
C ASP A 96 1.83 8.01 7.66
N PHE A 97 1.07 6.94 7.95
CA PHE A 97 1.03 5.77 7.10
C PHE A 97 0.03 5.98 5.96
N ALA A 98 0.50 6.46 4.81
CA ALA A 98 -0.34 6.76 3.64
C ALA A 98 -1.21 5.57 3.22
N MET A 99 -0.65 4.35 3.19
CA MET A 99 -1.40 3.14 2.83
C MET A 99 -2.62 2.88 3.73
N ALA A 100 -2.63 3.37 4.97
CA ALA A 100 -3.81 3.24 5.84
C ALA A 100 -4.99 4.06 5.31
N LYS A 101 -4.74 5.28 4.85
CA LYS A 101 -5.77 6.15 4.26
C LYS A 101 -6.29 5.56 2.95
N ASP A 102 -5.39 5.04 2.13
CA ASP A 102 -5.75 4.40 0.86
C ASP A 102 -6.61 3.15 1.10
N HIS A 103 -6.26 2.35 2.13
CA HIS A 103 -7.06 1.20 2.52
C HIS A 103 -8.46 1.60 3.02
N ASP A 104 -8.56 2.60 3.89
CA ASP A 104 -9.86 3.09 4.40
C ASP A 104 -10.76 3.56 3.24
N ALA A 105 -10.19 4.27 2.27
CA ALA A 105 -10.91 4.70 1.07
C ALA A 105 -11.37 3.50 0.22
N ALA A 106 -10.51 2.50 0.04
CA ALA A 106 -10.84 1.28 -0.69
C ALA A 106 -11.97 0.50 -0.01
N VAL A 107 -11.89 0.26 1.31
CA VAL A 107 -12.93 -0.42 2.09
C VAL A 107 -14.27 0.33 2.03
N LYS A 108 -14.25 1.67 2.11
CA LYS A 108 -15.45 2.50 1.95
C LYS A 108 -16.07 2.31 0.58
N SER A 109 -15.27 2.32 -0.48
CA SER A 109 -15.71 2.10 -1.86
C SER A 109 -16.29 0.71 -2.06
N LEU A 110 -15.63 -0.33 -1.55
CA LEU A 110 -16.11 -1.71 -1.61
C LEU A 110 -17.45 -1.91 -0.90
N ARG A 111 -17.63 -1.27 0.28
CA ARG A 111 -18.92 -1.35 1.00
C ARG A 111 -20.08 -0.65 0.29
N ALA A 112 -19.78 0.37 -0.51
CA ALA A 112 -20.79 1.08 -1.30
C ALA A 112 -21.13 0.39 -2.62
N ALA A 113 -20.23 -0.46 -3.13
CA ALA A 113 -20.43 -1.19 -4.38
C ALA A 113 -21.31 -2.43 -4.18
N SER A 114 -21.97 -2.86 -5.24
CA SER A 114 -22.80 -4.06 -5.22
C SER A 114 -22.57 -4.94 -6.44
N SER A 115 -22.81 -6.26 -6.26
CA SER A 115 -22.79 -7.25 -7.33
C SER A 115 -21.49 -7.19 -8.17
N LYS A 116 -21.61 -7.14 -9.51
CA LYS A 116 -20.46 -7.11 -10.43
C LYS A 116 -19.55 -5.89 -10.26
N ALA A 117 -20.09 -4.76 -9.79
CA ALA A 117 -19.28 -3.57 -9.50
C ALA A 117 -18.37 -3.80 -8.27
N PHE A 118 -18.90 -4.50 -7.24
CA PHE A 118 -18.10 -4.94 -6.09
C PHE A 118 -16.98 -5.87 -6.53
N ASP A 119 -17.28 -6.92 -7.29
CA ASP A 119 -16.30 -7.93 -7.71
C ASP A 119 -15.13 -7.28 -8.46
N ARG A 120 -15.44 -6.39 -9.39
CA ARG A 120 -14.43 -5.66 -10.16
C ARG A 120 -13.57 -4.77 -9.26
N ALA A 121 -14.20 -3.95 -8.43
CA ALA A 121 -13.48 -3.04 -7.53
C ALA A 121 -12.59 -3.80 -6.53
N PHE A 122 -13.07 -4.94 -6.03
CA PHE A 122 -12.29 -5.83 -5.17
C PHE A 122 -11.06 -6.38 -5.91
N LEU A 123 -11.23 -6.95 -7.09
CA LEU A 123 -10.10 -7.53 -7.85
C LEU A 123 -9.09 -6.47 -8.28
N GLU A 124 -9.54 -5.29 -8.74
CA GLU A 124 -8.66 -4.17 -9.06
C GLU A 124 -7.87 -3.71 -7.83
N HIS A 125 -8.52 -3.65 -6.65
CA HIS A 125 -7.86 -3.34 -5.38
C HIS A 125 -6.79 -4.38 -5.04
N GLU A 126 -7.12 -5.67 -5.08
CA GLU A 126 -6.19 -6.75 -4.71
C GLU A 126 -4.95 -6.78 -5.61
N VAL A 127 -5.12 -6.57 -6.93
CA VAL A 127 -3.98 -6.46 -7.85
C VAL A 127 -3.09 -5.27 -7.48
N ALA A 128 -3.67 -4.09 -7.28
CA ALA A 128 -2.92 -2.87 -6.99
C ALA A 128 -2.23 -2.96 -5.61
N PHE A 129 -2.95 -3.45 -4.60
CA PHE A 129 -2.45 -3.56 -3.23
C PHE A 129 -1.31 -4.56 -3.12
N HIS A 130 -1.47 -5.78 -3.64
CA HIS A 130 -0.41 -6.79 -3.61
C HIS A 130 0.83 -6.34 -4.39
N LYS A 131 0.64 -5.65 -5.53
CA LYS A 131 1.76 -5.05 -6.26
C LYS A 131 2.51 -4.03 -5.41
N ALA A 132 1.80 -3.12 -4.75
CA ALA A 132 2.40 -2.11 -3.89
C ALA A 132 3.13 -2.73 -2.70
N VAL A 133 2.55 -3.76 -2.07
CA VAL A 133 3.17 -4.49 -0.96
C VAL A 133 4.44 -5.20 -1.42
N LEU A 134 4.43 -5.90 -2.55
CA LEU A 134 5.61 -6.58 -3.11
C LEU A 134 6.72 -5.61 -3.47
N ASP A 135 6.38 -4.47 -4.06
CA ASP A 135 7.32 -3.39 -4.36
C ASP A 135 7.95 -2.83 -3.05
N ALA A 136 7.13 -2.57 -2.02
CA ALA A 136 7.62 -2.12 -0.73
C ALA A 136 8.50 -3.19 -0.05
N VAL A 137 8.10 -4.45 -0.05
CA VAL A 137 8.87 -5.57 0.52
C VAL A 137 10.24 -5.65 -0.13
N THR A 138 10.31 -5.66 -1.44
CA THR A 138 11.57 -5.90 -2.17
C THR A 138 12.50 -4.69 -2.17
N LYS A 139 11.94 -3.48 -2.36
CA LYS A 139 12.72 -2.27 -2.55
C LYS A 139 13.05 -1.53 -1.25
N THR A 140 12.26 -1.75 -0.20
CA THR A 140 12.31 -0.92 1.00
C THR A 140 12.42 -1.73 2.30
N LEU A 141 11.49 -2.67 2.53
CA LEU A 141 11.40 -3.33 3.83
C LEU A 141 12.51 -4.38 4.03
N LEU A 142 12.70 -5.29 3.08
CA LEU A 142 13.75 -6.31 3.16
C LEU A 142 15.16 -5.70 3.27
N PRO A 143 15.54 -4.66 2.50
CA PRO A 143 16.83 -4.00 2.69
C PRO A 143 17.00 -3.36 4.07
N ALA A 144 15.95 -2.82 4.67
CA ALA A 144 15.99 -2.15 5.97
C ALA A 144 15.93 -3.10 7.17
N LEU A 145 15.34 -4.30 7.03
CA LEU A 145 15.25 -5.31 8.09
C LEU A 145 16.62 -5.76 8.56
N LYS A 146 16.90 -5.63 9.87
CA LYS A 146 18.15 -6.06 10.51
C LYS A 146 18.02 -7.47 11.11
N ASN A 147 16.84 -7.79 11.67
CA ASN A 147 16.60 -9.10 12.27
C ASN A 147 16.49 -10.17 11.19
N GLN A 148 17.31 -11.22 11.30
CA GLN A 148 17.39 -12.29 10.30
C GLN A 148 16.13 -13.16 10.27
N GLU A 149 15.48 -13.42 11.42
CA GLU A 149 14.26 -14.22 11.47
C GLU A 149 13.08 -13.46 10.84
N ALA A 150 12.98 -12.16 11.07
CA ALA A 150 11.98 -11.31 10.42
C ALA A 150 12.22 -11.25 8.90
N ARG A 151 13.46 -11.11 8.47
CA ARG A 151 13.84 -11.18 7.06
C ARG A 151 13.46 -12.53 6.44
N ALA A 152 13.76 -13.64 7.12
CA ALA A 152 13.43 -14.99 6.67
C ALA A 152 11.90 -15.17 6.52
N LEU A 153 11.11 -14.70 7.50
CA LEU A 153 9.65 -14.77 7.44
C LEU A 153 9.13 -13.99 6.23
N VAL A 154 9.51 -12.73 6.07
CA VAL A 154 9.05 -11.88 4.95
C VAL A 154 9.44 -12.50 3.60
N THR A 155 10.66 -13.01 3.46
CA THR A 155 11.12 -13.69 2.23
C THR A 155 10.31 -14.96 1.95
N LYS A 156 9.99 -15.72 2.99
CA LYS A 156 9.21 -16.97 2.88
C LYS A 156 7.79 -16.73 2.36
N VAL A 157 7.14 -15.63 2.80
CA VAL A 157 5.72 -15.39 2.47
C VAL A 157 5.53 -14.59 1.17
N ALA A 158 6.53 -13.85 0.70
CA ALA A 158 6.44 -13.03 -0.52
C ALA A 158 5.94 -13.78 -1.77
N PRO A 159 6.34 -15.04 -2.04
CA PRO A 159 5.79 -15.81 -3.16
C PRO A 159 4.27 -16.04 -3.10
N ALA A 160 3.69 -16.19 -1.89
CA ALA A 160 2.25 -16.33 -1.73
C ALA A 160 1.53 -15.03 -2.10
N PHE A 161 2.07 -13.87 -1.72
CA PHE A 161 1.51 -12.57 -2.12
C PHE A 161 1.56 -12.35 -3.64
N GLN A 162 2.65 -12.80 -4.28
CA GLN A 162 2.72 -12.80 -5.75
C GLN A 162 1.64 -13.70 -6.36
N ALA A 163 1.41 -14.88 -5.80
CA ALA A 163 0.37 -15.79 -6.27
C ALA A 163 -1.04 -15.20 -6.09
N HIS A 164 -1.31 -14.50 -4.98
CA HIS A 164 -2.57 -13.81 -4.75
C HIS A 164 -2.81 -12.71 -5.81
N MET A 165 -1.79 -11.90 -6.10
CA MET A 165 -1.87 -10.86 -7.14
C MET A 165 -2.21 -11.46 -8.51
N VAL A 166 -1.53 -12.54 -8.90
CA VAL A 166 -1.77 -13.23 -10.17
C VAL A 166 -3.18 -13.83 -10.21
N ALA A 167 -3.64 -14.43 -9.11
CA ALA A 167 -5.00 -14.98 -9.04
C ALA A 167 -6.06 -13.89 -9.18
N ALA A 168 -5.89 -12.74 -8.49
CA ALA A 168 -6.77 -11.58 -8.63
C ALA A 168 -6.81 -11.07 -10.08
N GLN A 169 -5.64 -10.94 -10.73
CA GLN A 169 -5.56 -10.51 -12.12
C GLN A 169 -6.29 -11.48 -13.07
N ASN A 170 -6.07 -12.79 -12.92
CA ASN A 170 -6.73 -13.80 -13.74
C ASN A 170 -8.26 -13.74 -13.60
N LEU A 171 -8.77 -13.51 -12.39
CA LEU A 171 -10.21 -13.34 -12.15
C LEU A 171 -10.76 -12.07 -12.79
N LEU A 172 -10.00 -10.98 -12.71
CA LEU A 172 -10.35 -9.69 -13.33
C LEU A 172 -10.41 -9.83 -14.87
N ASP A 173 -9.42 -10.47 -15.47
CA ASP A 173 -9.36 -10.69 -16.92
C ASP A 173 -10.53 -11.53 -17.43
N LYS A 174 -10.93 -12.59 -16.69
CA LYS A 174 -12.12 -13.38 -16.99
C LYS A 174 -13.39 -12.53 -16.97
N GLN A 175 -13.54 -11.62 -15.99
CA GLN A 175 -14.70 -10.73 -15.92
C GLN A 175 -14.76 -9.74 -17.08
N ILE A 176 -13.61 -9.28 -17.58
CA ILE A 176 -13.54 -8.39 -18.74
C ILE A 176 -13.92 -9.15 -20.01
N ALA A 177 -13.43 -10.38 -20.18
CA ALA A 177 -13.72 -11.21 -21.36
C ALA A 177 -15.19 -11.69 -21.44
N ALA A 178 -15.90 -11.72 -20.30
CA ALA A 178 -17.31 -12.15 -20.22
C ALA A 178 -18.34 -11.02 -20.48
N ARG A 179 -17.90 -9.87 -20.95
CA ARG A 179 -18.74 -8.69 -21.31
C ARG A 179 -18.99 -8.63 -22.78
#